data_5b5ca7fecf69c5adb51fb02027c32ae7
#
_entry.id   5b5ca7fecf69c5adb51fb02027c32ae7
#
_cell.length_a   1.000
_cell.length_b   1.000
_cell.length_c   1.000
_cell.angle_alpha   90.00
_cell.angle_beta   90.00
_cell.angle_gamma   90.00
#
_symmetry.space_group_name_H-M   'P 1'
#
loop_
_entity.id
_entity.type
_entity.pdbx_description
1 polymer ?
#
loop_
_entity_poly.entity_id
_entity_poly.type
_entity_poly.pdbx_seq_one_letter_code
_entity_poly.pdbx_strand_id
1 'polypeptide(L)'
;MGQTTDVFVVGGGPAGLAAAIAARKRGFDVIVADGARPPIDKPCGEGLMPDALSVLRELGVVINPEEGFAFRGIRFVDEGVEVDGQFPFGQGLGLRRPLLHQKMIERAQQVDVKLLWNTSVSGLSRDGALVAGEKIVARWIIGADGIRSRVRRWCALETPILTQPRYAFRRHYHVQRWTDCMEIYWGRNSQAYVTPVGHREICLVVISRNPALRSASIATEFPKLAEHLALAESNAEQGAVTLTCGFQRVYRDNVALIGDASGSVDAITGEGLCLSFHQATALADALAAGDLSRYQAAHRHLARRPTLMGRMLLLLDRQPKLRHRAMRVLAAHPDLFARLVAVHVGATSPRHFAATGALLGWRLIAA
;
A
#
# COMPACT_ATOMS: atom_id res chain seq x y z
N MET A 1 -24.84 24.67 -18.88
CA MET A 1 -23.59 25.16 -18.29
C MET A 1 -22.76 23.96 -17.87
N GLY A 2 -21.52 23.84 -18.33
CA GLY A 2 -20.63 22.74 -17.96
C GLY A 2 -20.37 22.74 -16.45
N GLN A 3 -20.26 21.53 -15.89
CA GLN A 3 -19.96 21.37 -14.45
C GLN A 3 -18.54 21.88 -14.16
N THR A 4 -18.38 22.62 -13.06
CA THR A 4 -17.08 23.14 -12.59
C THR A 4 -16.75 22.61 -11.19
N THR A 5 -15.46 22.46 -10.87
CA THR A 5 -14.97 22.05 -9.55
C THR A 5 -13.55 22.62 -9.34
N ASP A 6 -13.10 22.72 -8.10
CA ASP A 6 -11.69 23.07 -7.84
C ASP A 6 -10.77 21.88 -8.15
N VAL A 7 -11.14 20.67 -7.70
CA VAL A 7 -10.33 19.46 -7.84
C VAL A 7 -11.15 18.35 -8.47
N PHE A 8 -10.63 17.78 -9.55
CA PHE A 8 -11.20 16.60 -10.18
C PHE A 8 -10.26 15.40 -10.01
N VAL A 9 -10.77 14.32 -9.41
CA VAL A 9 -10.00 13.11 -9.14
C VAL A 9 -10.41 11.98 -10.08
N VAL A 10 -9.48 11.43 -10.81
CA VAL A 10 -9.66 10.26 -11.68
C VAL A 10 -9.23 9.01 -10.94
N GLY A 11 -10.21 8.20 -10.52
CA GLY A 11 -10.02 6.97 -9.75
C GLY A 11 -10.51 7.09 -8.31
N GLY A 12 -11.54 6.33 -7.97
CA GLY A 12 -12.19 6.26 -6.65
C GLY A 12 -11.64 5.18 -5.73
N GLY A 13 -10.41 4.68 -5.97
CA GLY A 13 -9.70 3.81 -5.04
C GLY A 13 -9.22 4.56 -3.79
N PRO A 14 -8.60 3.87 -2.79
CA PRO A 14 -8.19 4.53 -1.54
C PRO A 14 -7.26 5.73 -1.72
N ALA A 15 -6.35 5.72 -2.68
CA ALA A 15 -5.50 6.87 -2.96
C ALA A 15 -6.32 8.09 -3.42
N GLY A 16 -7.29 7.87 -4.33
CA GLY A 16 -8.15 8.94 -4.83
C GLY A 16 -9.12 9.46 -3.78
N LEU A 17 -9.75 8.56 -2.99
CA LEU A 17 -10.63 8.96 -1.90
C LEU A 17 -9.85 9.71 -0.80
N ALA A 18 -8.63 9.26 -0.44
CA ALA A 18 -7.78 9.98 0.50
C ALA A 18 -7.43 11.39 0.01
N ALA A 19 -7.05 11.53 -1.28
CA ALA A 19 -6.77 12.83 -1.89
C ALA A 19 -7.99 13.74 -1.90
N ALA A 20 -9.18 13.19 -2.24
CA ALA A 20 -10.43 13.92 -2.26
C ALA A 20 -10.80 14.44 -0.86
N ILE A 21 -10.75 13.57 0.16
CA ILE A 21 -11.02 13.93 1.56
C ILE A 21 -10.02 15.00 2.03
N ALA A 22 -8.72 14.82 1.75
CA ALA A 22 -7.69 15.77 2.13
C ALA A 22 -7.89 17.14 1.47
N ALA A 23 -8.26 17.19 0.20
CA ALA A 23 -8.56 18.41 -0.54
C ALA A 23 -9.81 19.11 0.02
N ARG A 24 -10.89 18.36 0.33
CA ARG A 24 -12.09 18.93 1.00
C ARG A 24 -11.76 19.57 2.34
N LYS A 25 -10.89 18.95 3.14
CA LYS A 25 -10.42 19.52 4.42
C LYS A 25 -9.63 20.82 4.25
N ARG A 26 -9.14 21.13 3.04
CA ARG A 26 -8.51 22.40 2.66
C ARG A 26 -9.49 23.40 2.02
N GLY A 27 -10.80 23.06 1.97
CA GLY A 27 -11.85 23.94 1.46
C GLY A 27 -12.10 23.86 -0.05
N PHE A 28 -11.49 22.92 -0.76
CA PHE A 28 -11.72 22.74 -2.20
C PHE A 28 -13.03 22.03 -2.49
N ASP A 29 -13.73 22.42 -3.55
CA ASP A 29 -14.79 21.59 -4.14
C ASP A 29 -14.20 20.45 -4.91
N VAL A 30 -14.69 19.21 -4.65
CA VAL A 30 -14.07 18.00 -5.17
C VAL A 30 -15.08 17.08 -5.84
N ILE A 31 -14.72 16.62 -7.03
CA ILE A 31 -15.42 15.55 -7.75
C ILE A 31 -14.47 14.37 -7.95
N VAL A 32 -14.92 13.17 -7.64
CA VAL A 32 -14.22 11.91 -7.94
C VAL A 32 -15.00 11.14 -8.98
N ALA A 33 -14.32 10.64 -10.02
CA ALA A 33 -14.93 9.75 -11.00
C ALA A 33 -14.18 8.41 -11.08
N ASP A 34 -14.92 7.32 -11.07
CA ASP A 34 -14.40 5.96 -11.27
C ASP A 34 -15.32 5.14 -12.17
N GLY A 35 -14.74 4.40 -13.11
CA GLY A 35 -15.47 3.51 -14.01
C GLY A 35 -16.04 2.27 -13.34
N ALA A 36 -15.60 1.94 -12.12
CA ALA A 36 -16.09 0.81 -11.36
C ALA A 36 -17.25 1.19 -10.43
N ARG A 37 -17.97 0.18 -9.96
CA ARG A 37 -19.00 0.29 -8.92
C ARG A 37 -18.41 -0.11 -7.56
N PRO A 38 -18.66 0.67 -6.49
CA PRO A 38 -18.18 0.31 -5.16
C PRO A 38 -18.99 -0.85 -4.52
N PRO A 39 -18.41 -1.54 -3.53
CA PRO A 39 -17.04 -1.39 -3.06
C PRO A 39 -16.03 -2.01 -4.05
N ILE A 40 -14.90 -1.30 -4.29
CA ILE A 40 -13.88 -1.79 -5.21
C ILE A 40 -12.93 -2.73 -4.45
N ASP A 41 -12.99 -4.01 -4.78
CA ASP A 41 -12.11 -5.04 -4.22
C ASP A 41 -10.95 -5.32 -5.17
N LYS A 42 -9.72 -5.01 -4.71
CA LYS A 42 -8.47 -5.35 -5.42
C LYS A 42 -7.59 -6.17 -4.48
N PRO A 43 -6.82 -7.15 -4.99
CA PRO A 43 -5.87 -7.91 -4.18
C PRO A 43 -4.97 -7.00 -3.36
N CYS A 44 -4.93 -7.23 -2.05
CA CYS A 44 -4.21 -6.45 -1.06
C CYS A 44 -3.88 -7.36 0.13
N GLY A 45 -2.79 -7.10 0.84
CA GLY A 45 -2.43 -7.80 2.08
C GLY A 45 -3.31 -7.44 3.28
N GLU A 46 -4.16 -6.44 3.14
CA GLU A 46 -5.17 -6.02 4.14
C GLU A 46 -4.62 -5.66 5.52
N GLY A 47 -3.30 -5.50 5.64
CA GLY A 47 -2.64 -5.01 6.86
C GLY A 47 -2.43 -3.50 6.80
N LEU A 48 -3.01 -2.77 7.74
CA LEU A 48 -2.78 -1.34 7.95
C LEU A 48 -1.80 -1.18 9.11
N MET A 49 -0.65 -0.58 8.83
CA MET A 49 0.36 -0.29 9.85
C MET A 49 -0.07 0.90 10.73
N PRO A 50 0.51 1.08 11.94
CA PRO A 50 0.11 2.17 12.85
C PRO A 50 0.16 3.57 12.23
N ASP A 51 1.15 3.86 11.39
CA ASP A 51 1.29 5.13 10.68
C ASP A 51 0.18 5.33 9.64
N ALA A 52 -0.25 4.30 8.92
CA ALA A 52 -1.38 4.36 8.01
C ALA A 52 -2.70 4.67 8.76
N LEU A 53 -2.91 4.03 9.92
CA LEU A 53 -4.07 4.28 10.77
C LEU A 53 -4.08 5.71 11.34
N SER A 54 -2.91 6.26 11.65
CA SER A 54 -2.80 7.66 12.07
C SER A 54 -3.30 8.62 10.99
N VAL A 55 -2.84 8.46 9.75
CA VAL A 55 -3.28 9.32 8.64
C VAL A 55 -4.77 9.14 8.34
N LEU A 56 -5.30 7.92 8.36
CA LEU A 56 -6.74 7.68 8.18
C LEU A 56 -7.56 8.41 9.25
N ARG A 57 -7.11 8.38 10.52
CA ARG A 57 -7.76 9.12 11.62
C ARG A 57 -7.69 10.63 11.40
N GLU A 58 -6.55 11.15 10.94
CA GLU A 58 -6.39 12.56 10.57
C GLU A 58 -7.33 12.97 9.43
N LEU A 59 -7.58 12.10 8.48
CA LEU A 59 -8.57 12.29 7.41
C LEU A 59 -10.02 12.19 7.92
N GLY A 60 -10.22 11.69 9.15
CA GLY A 60 -11.53 11.49 9.76
C GLY A 60 -12.22 10.21 9.29
N VAL A 61 -11.47 9.24 8.78
CA VAL A 61 -11.98 7.90 8.48
C VAL A 61 -12.06 7.12 9.79
N VAL A 62 -13.28 6.83 10.23
CA VAL A 62 -13.54 6.10 11.48
C VAL A 62 -13.63 4.60 11.17
N ILE A 63 -12.79 3.82 11.83
CA ILE A 63 -12.79 2.36 11.79
C ILE A 63 -12.93 1.89 13.23
N ASN A 64 -14.00 1.16 13.53
CA ASN A 64 -14.21 0.60 14.87
C ASN A 64 -13.28 -0.61 15.07
N PRO A 65 -12.76 -0.83 16.29
CA PRO A 65 -11.85 -1.94 16.57
C PRO A 65 -12.40 -3.33 16.21
N GLU A 66 -13.71 -3.52 16.34
CA GLU A 66 -14.38 -4.78 16.01
C GLU A 66 -14.59 -5.04 14.51
N GLU A 67 -14.34 -4.03 13.65
CA GLU A 67 -14.47 -4.16 12.20
C GLU A 67 -13.26 -4.82 11.52
N GLY A 68 -12.19 -5.02 12.29
CA GLY A 68 -10.95 -5.65 11.86
C GLY A 68 -10.31 -6.43 12.99
N PHE A 69 -9.04 -6.76 12.82
CA PHE A 69 -8.26 -7.43 13.86
C PHE A 69 -6.95 -6.67 14.13
N ALA A 70 -6.77 -6.21 15.37
CA ALA A 70 -5.54 -5.54 15.79
C ALA A 70 -4.38 -6.52 15.87
N PHE A 71 -3.22 -6.16 15.34
CA PHE A 71 -1.99 -6.92 15.46
C PHE A 71 -0.85 -6.06 16.00
N ARG A 72 0.03 -6.68 16.82
CA ARG A 72 1.03 -5.98 17.63
C ARG A 72 2.36 -5.72 16.92
N GLY A 73 2.60 -6.40 15.79
CA GLY A 73 3.90 -6.34 15.13
C GLY A 73 3.96 -7.20 13.87
N ILE A 74 5.18 -7.42 13.43
CA ILE A 74 5.50 -8.24 12.26
C ILE A 74 6.33 -9.43 12.72
N ARG A 75 6.00 -10.63 12.20
CA ARG A 75 6.79 -11.84 12.36
C ARG A 75 7.35 -12.28 11.02
N PHE A 76 8.63 -12.56 10.98
CA PHE A 76 9.27 -13.24 9.85
C PHE A 76 9.46 -14.72 10.17
N VAL A 77 9.20 -15.57 9.19
CA VAL A 77 9.36 -17.04 9.27
C VAL A 77 10.19 -17.52 8.08
N ASP A 78 11.34 -18.18 8.35
CA ASP A 78 12.24 -18.74 7.32
C ASP A 78 12.84 -20.06 7.81
N GLU A 79 12.53 -21.17 7.14
CA GLU A 79 13.12 -22.50 7.42
C GLU A 79 13.17 -22.90 8.91
N GLY A 80 12.10 -22.57 9.65
CA GLY A 80 12.00 -22.91 11.08
C GLY A 80 12.57 -21.84 12.03
N VAL A 81 13.17 -20.77 11.53
CA VAL A 81 13.55 -19.60 12.31
C VAL A 81 12.41 -18.60 12.29
N GLU A 82 12.00 -18.14 13.46
CA GLU A 82 10.97 -17.12 13.64
C GLU A 82 11.56 -15.91 14.36
N VAL A 83 11.17 -14.72 13.91
CA VAL A 83 11.63 -13.45 14.49
C VAL A 83 10.46 -12.50 14.62
N ASP A 84 10.17 -12.05 15.83
CA ASP A 84 9.10 -11.11 16.14
C ASP A 84 9.65 -9.69 16.33
N GLY A 85 8.99 -8.73 15.69
CA GLY A 85 9.23 -7.30 15.91
C GLY A 85 7.92 -6.60 16.26
N GLN A 86 7.86 -6.04 17.46
CA GLN A 86 6.71 -5.26 17.89
C GLN A 86 6.77 -3.84 17.34
N PHE A 87 5.62 -3.23 17.10
CA PHE A 87 5.55 -1.81 16.78
C PHE A 87 5.96 -0.98 18.00
N PRO A 88 6.74 0.10 17.82
CA PRO A 88 7.17 0.97 18.90
C PRO A 88 6.04 1.84 19.47
N PHE A 89 4.94 1.96 18.74
CA PHE A 89 3.72 2.66 19.16
C PHE A 89 2.50 2.07 18.45
N GLY A 90 1.36 2.08 19.14
CA GLY A 90 0.08 1.63 18.60
C GLY A 90 0.08 0.16 18.17
N GLN A 91 -0.95 -0.19 17.41
CA GLN A 91 -1.12 -1.50 16.78
C GLN A 91 -1.45 -1.30 15.31
N GLY A 92 -1.12 -2.29 14.49
CA GLY A 92 -1.67 -2.40 13.15
C GLY A 92 -3.10 -2.94 13.18
N LEU A 93 -3.79 -2.87 12.06
CA LEU A 93 -5.14 -3.40 11.91
C LEU A 93 -5.24 -4.19 10.61
N GLY A 94 -5.57 -5.47 10.72
CA GLY A 94 -6.02 -6.26 9.59
C GLY A 94 -7.47 -5.91 9.28
N LEU A 95 -7.71 -5.39 8.08
CA LEU A 95 -9.02 -4.90 7.67
C LEU A 95 -9.31 -5.29 6.23
N ARG A 96 -10.46 -5.96 6.02
CA ARG A 96 -10.92 -6.33 4.69
C ARG A 96 -10.95 -5.12 3.76
N ARG A 97 -10.35 -5.28 2.58
CA ARG A 97 -10.21 -4.21 1.59
C ARG A 97 -11.54 -3.56 1.19
N PRO A 98 -12.64 -4.30 0.95
CA PRO A 98 -13.94 -3.70 0.66
C PRO A 98 -14.46 -2.83 1.80
N LEU A 99 -14.23 -3.23 3.06
CA LEU A 99 -14.67 -2.47 4.23
C LEU A 99 -13.88 -1.16 4.37
N LEU A 100 -12.55 -1.20 4.22
CA LEU A 100 -11.74 0.04 4.17
C LEU A 100 -12.26 0.99 3.10
N HIS A 101 -12.52 0.48 1.89
CA HIS A 101 -13.02 1.30 0.79
C HIS A 101 -14.38 1.92 1.12
N GLN A 102 -15.29 1.15 1.71
CA GLN A 102 -16.60 1.64 2.15
C GLN A 102 -16.47 2.75 3.19
N LYS A 103 -15.62 2.59 4.22
CA LYS A 103 -15.37 3.63 5.24
C LYS A 103 -14.83 4.92 4.64
N MET A 104 -13.97 4.81 3.64
CA MET A 104 -13.45 5.98 2.95
C MET A 104 -14.53 6.65 2.07
N ILE A 105 -15.43 5.89 1.45
CA ILE A 105 -16.59 6.44 0.73
C ILE A 105 -17.51 7.18 1.69
N GLU A 106 -17.88 6.57 2.82
CA GLU A 106 -18.71 7.17 3.85
C GLU A 106 -18.11 8.52 4.31
N ARG A 107 -16.79 8.54 4.57
CA ARG A 107 -16.10 9.77 4.93
C ARG A 107 -16.09 10.81 3.81
N ALA A 108 -15.86 10.41 2.58
CA ALA A 108 -15.88 11.30 1.43
C ALA A 108 -17.27 11.96 1.26
N GLN A 109 -18.35 11.19 1.44
CA GLN A 109 -19.73 11.70 1.43
C GLN A 109 -20.01 12.67 2.59
N GLN A 110 -19.54 12.36 3.81
CA GLN A 110 -19.71 13.23 4.98
C GLN A 110 -19.05 14.60 4.82
N VAL A 111 -18.01 14.71 3.99
CA VAL A 111 -17.33 15.98 3.71
C VAL A 111 -17.71 16.55 2.34
N ASP A 112 -18.86 16.15 1.79
CA ASP A 112 -19.44 16.67 0.54
C ASP A 112 -18.54 16.48 -0.69
N VAL A 113 -17.80 15.37 -0.79
CA VAL A 113 -17.15 14.96 -2.05
C VAL A 113 -18.23 14.42 -3.00
N LYS A 114 -18.31 14.97 -4.20
CA LYS A 114 -19.17 14.44 -5.23
C LYS A 114 -18.57 13.18 -5.86
N LEU A 115 -19.24 12.04 -5.76
CA LEU A 115 -18.78 10.74 -6.23
C LEU A 115 -19.56 10.31 -7.48
N LEU A 116 -18.85 10.09 -8.58
CA LEU A 116 -19.39 9.66 -9.88
C LEU A 116 -18.89 8.22 -10.15
N TRP A 117 -19.69 7.25 -9.72
CA TRP A 117 -19.44 5.82 -9.95
C TRP A 117 -19.96 5.36 -11.30
N ASN A 118 -19.44 4.26 -11.84
CA ASN A 118 -19.72 3.77 -13.20
C ASN A 118 -19.45 4.84 -14.28
N THR A 119 -18.53 5.75 -13.99
CA THR A 119 -18.30 6.93 -14.81
C THR A 119 -16.84 6.96 -15.26
N SER A 120 -16.60 6.58 -16.51
CA SER A 120 -15.26 6.53 -17.07
C SER A 120 -14.84 7.91 -17.58
N VAL A 121 -13.62 8.29 -17.22
CA VAL A 121 -12.94 9.46 -17.80
C VAL A 121 -12.31 9.03 -19.12
N SER A 122 -12.63 9.70 -20.20
CA SER A 122 -12.16 9.36 -21.55
C SER A 122 -10.92 10.13 -21.99
N GLY A 123 -10.62 11.27 -21.37
CA GLY A 123 -9.48 12.11 -21.70
C GLY A 123 -9.35 13.30 -20.76
N LEU A 124 -8.27 14.08 -20.97
CA LEU A 124 -8.06 15.37 -20.32
C LEU A 124 -8.03 16.49 -21.37
N SER A 125 -8.49 17.66 -20.97
CA SER A 125 -8.28 18.91 -21.68
C SER A 125 -7.39 19.83 -20.84
N ARG A 126 -6.97 20.97 -21.40
CA ARG A 126 -6.10 21.93 -20.70
C ARG A 126 -6.68 22.42 -19.36
N ASP A 127 -8.01 22.45 -19.24
CA ASP A 127 -8.77 23.06 -18.15
C ASP A 127 -9.80 22.09 -17.54
N GLY A 128 -9.68 20.78 -17.76
CA GLY A 128 -10.64 19.83 -17.20
C GLY A 128 -10.50 18.40 -17.70
N ALA A 129 -11.50 17.60 -17.39
CA ALA A 129 -11.59 16.20 -17.75
C ALA A 129 -12.81 15.93 -18.65
N LEU A 130 -12.69 14.97 -19.56
CA LEU A 130 -13.79 14.50 -20.43
C LEU A 130 -14.44 13.28 -19.77
N VAL A 131 -15.70 13.42 -19.41
CA VAL A 131 -16.47 12.45 -18.62
C VAL A 131 -17.79 12.19 -19.34
N ALA A 132 -18.05 10.96 -19.76
CA ALA A 132 -19.26 10.57 -20.48
C ALA A 132 -19.60 11.49 -21.67
N GLY A 133 -18.60 12.00 -22.39
CA GLY A 133 -18.75 12.92 -23.51
C GLY A 133 -18.89 14.40 -23.14
N GLU A 134 -19.04 14.72 -21.88
CA GLU A 134 -19.12 16.10 -21.39
C GLU A 134 -17.80 16.53 -20.74
N LYS A 135 -17.54 17.84 -20.74
CA LYS A 135 -16.37 18.43 -20.09
C LYS A 135 -16.72 18.91 -18.68
N ILE A 136 -15.96 18.44 -17.69
CA ILE A 136 -15.94 18.99 -16.34
C ILE A 136 -14.70 19.87 -16.22
N VAL A 137 -14.92 21.17 -16.01
CA VAL A 137 -13.84 22.15 -15.81
C VAL A 137 -13.29 22.00 -14.39
N ALA A 138 -11.97 21.94 -14.25
CA ALA A 138 -11.32 21.79 -12.97
C ALA A 138 -10.02 22.61 -12.89
N ARG A 139 -9.82 23.30 -11.78
CA ARG A 139 -8.56 24.00 -11.51
C ARG A 139 -7.39 23.01 -11.39
N TRP A 140 -7.61 21.87 -10.70
CA TRP A 140 -6.64 20.81 -10.48
C TRP A 140 -7.20 19.46 -10.88
N ILE A 141 -6.37 18.62 -11.45
CA ILE A 141 -6.70 17.23 -11.81
C ILE A 141 -5.77 16.29 -11.07
N ILE A 142 -6.33 15.29 -10.40
CA ILE A 142 -5.56 14.27 -9.68
C ILE A 142 -5.76 12.91 -10.37
N GLY A 143 -4.68 12.32 -10.89
CA GLY A 143 -4.66 10.97 -11.40
C GLY A 143 -4.41 9.95 -10.28
N ALA A 144 -5.42 9.18 -9.92
CA ALA A 144 -5.41 8.13 -8.92
C ALA A 144 -5.88 6.77 -9.48
N ASP A 145 -5.71 6.57 -10.78
CA ASP A 145 -6.24 5.48 -11.60
C ASP A 145 -5.33 4.23 -11.65
N GLY A 146 -4.42 4.12 -10.66
CA GLY A 146 -3.62 2.93 -10.39
C GLY A 146 -2.43 2.73 -11.33
N ILE A 147 -1.84 1.53 -11.26
CA ILE A 147 -0.55 1.23 -11.90
C ILE A 147 -0.57 1.39 -13.43
N ARG A 148 -1.72 1.14 -14.07
CA ARG A 148 -1.92 1.31 -15.53
C ARG A 148 -2.49 2.68 -15.88
N SER A 149 -2.14 3.71 -15.12
CA SER A 149 -2.71 5.05 -15.22
C SER A 149 -2.82 5.58 -16.65
N ARG A 150 -4.03 5.93 -17.02
CA ARG A 150 -4.34 6.65 -18.28
C ARG A 150 -4.01 8.14 -18.14
N VAL A 151 -4.25 8.71 -16.95
CA VAL A 151 -3.89 10.11 -16.65
C VAL A 151 -2.41 10.35 -16.88
N ARG A 152 -1.54 9.45 -16.37
CA ARG A 152 -0.09 9.51 -16.57
C ARG A 152 0.26 9.53 -18.07
N ARG A 153 -0.35 8.67 -18.87
CA ARG A 153 -0.13 8.63 -20.33
C ARG A 153 -0.61 9.89 -21.01
N TRP A 154 -1.81 10.37 -20.70
CA TRP A 154 -2.34 11.60 -21.27
C TRP A 154 -1.47 12.83 -20.98
N CYS A 155 -0.82 12.86 -19.82
CA CYS A 155 0.10 13.93 -19.45
C CYS A 155 1.53 13.72 -19.91
N ALA A 156 1.83 12.66 -20.69
CA ALA A 156 3.20 12.31 -21.11
C ALA A 156 4.21 12.33 -19.93
N LEU A 157 3.81 11.76 -18.80
CA LEU A 157 4.64 11.60 -17.60
C LEU A 157 5.31 10.22 -17.55
N GLU A 158 5.28 9.48 -18.64
CA GLU A 158 5.85 8.14 -18.75
C GLU A 158 7.35 8.18 -19.06
N THR A 159 8.15 7.91 -18.05
CA THR A 159 9.52 7.39 -18.21
C THR A 159 9.73 6.37 -17.09
N PRO A 160 9.20 5.15 -17.22
CA PRO A 160 9.24 4.21 -16.14
C PRO A 160 10.65 3.63 -15.98
N ILE A 161 11.16 3.63 -14.76
CA ILE A 161 12.17 2.68 -14.33
C ILE A 161 11.39 1.41 -13.94
N LEU A 162 11.25 0.48 -14.88
CA LEU A 162 10.50 -0.76 -14.66
C LEU A 162 11.43 -1.82 -14.06
N THR A 163 10.95 -2.46 -13.00
CA THR A 163 11.49 -3.74 -12.54
C THR A 163 10.66 -4.90 -13.11
N GLN A 164 11.18 -6.12 -12.98
CA GLN A 164 10.42 -7.30 -13.39
C GLN A 164 9.09 -7.40 -12.61
N PRO A 165 7.99 -7.80 -13.27
CA PRO A 165 6.71 -7.95 -12.61
C PRO A 165 6.77 -9.05 -11.55
N ARG A 166 5.97 -8.89 -10.50
CA ARG A 166 5.65 -9.93 -9.54
C ARG A 166 4.15 -10.18 -9.55
N TYR A 167 3.76 -11.40 -9.22
CA TYR A 167 2.38 -11.86 -9.23
C TYR A 167 1.96 -12.07 -7.79
N ALA A 168 0.85 -11.47 -7.39
CA ALA A 168 0.27 -11.59 -6.06
C ALA A 168 -1.08 -12.28 -6.14
N PHE A 169 -1.30 -13.29 -5.33
CA PHE A 169 -2.56 -14.02 -5.26
C PHE A 169 -3.08 -13.97 -3.84
N ARG A 170 -4.26 -13.37 -3.67
CA ARG A 170 -4.95 -13.23 -2.38
C ARG A 170 -6.05 -14.25 -2.23
N ARG A 171 -6.14 -14.83 -1.04
CA ARG A 171 -7.24 -15.69 -0.61
C ARG A 171 -7.52 -15.47 0.87
N HIS A 172 -8.78 -15.53 1.28
CA HIS A 172 -9.15 -15.53 2.69
C HIS A 172 -9.46 -16.94 3.13
N TYR A 173 -9.07 -17.25 4.37
CA TYR A 173 -9.34 -18.55 5.00
C TYR A 173 -10.13 -18.35 6.27
N HIS A 174 -11.18 -19.13 6.44
CA HIS A 174 -11.95 -19.21 7.67
C HIS A 174 -11.28 -20.21 8.61
N VAL A 175 -10.46 -19.70 9.48
CA VAL A 175 -9.68 -20.50 10.44
C VAL A 175 -9.49 -19.71 11.72
N GLN A 176 -9.43 -20.40 12.86
CA GLN A 176 -9.05 -19.75 14.09
C GLN A 176 -7.61 -19.23 13.95
N ARG A 177 -7.42 -17.95 14.25
CA ARG A 177 -6.10 -17.35 14.19
C ARG A 177 -5.13 -18.02 15.17
N TRP A 178 -3.90 -18.14 14.75
CA TRP A 178 -2.78 -18.67 15.56
C TRP A 178 -1.76 -17.59 15.94
N THR A 179 -1.94 -16.37 15.45
CA THR A 179 -1.01 -15.26 15.63
C THR A 179 -1.73 -13.97 15.95
N ASP A 180 -1.03 -13.07 16.64
CA ASP A 180 -1.38 -11.68 16.87
C ASP A 180 -0.42 -10.71 16.14
N CYS A 181 0.34 -11.25 15.18
CA CYS A 181 1.23 -10.53 14.30
C CYS A 181 0.77 -10.64 12.84
N MET A 182 1.17 -9.70 12.02
CA MET A 182 1.25 -9.93 10.58
C MET A 182 2.47 -10.80 10.31
N GLU A 183 2.29 -11.96 9.67
CA GLU A 183 3.37 -12.90 9.41
C GLU A 183 3.82 -12.85 7.95
N ILE A 184 5.14 -12.94 7.74
CA ILE A 184 5.77 -13.02 6.43
C ILE A 184 6.60 -14.29 6.39
N TYR A 185 6.13 -15.26 5.63
CA TYR A 185 6.82 -16.51 5.36
C TYR A 185 7.70 -16.37 4.13
N TRP A 186 8.94 -16.76 4.26
CA TRP A 186 9.89 -16.78 3.17
C TRP A 186 9.97 -18.17 2.56
N GLY A 187 9.57 -18.31 1.30
CA GLY A 187 9.74 -19.51 0.51
C GLY A 187 11.01 -19.47 -0.34
N ARG A 188 11.20 -20.49 -1.16
CA ARG A 188 12.35 -20.58 -2.07
C ARG A 188 12.32 -19.50 -3.14
N ASN A 189 11.17 -19.23 -3.74
CA ASN A 189 10.97 -18.26 -4.82
C ASN A 189 9.74 -17.36 -4.61
N SER A 190 9.22 -17.32 -3.41
CA SER A 190 7.95 -16.67 -3.08
C SER A 190 7.94 -16.18 -1.63
N GLN A 191 6.99 -15.32 -1.31
CA GLN A 191 6.66 -14.95 0.06
C GLN A 191 5.16 -15.16 0.27
N ALA A 192 4.78 -15.56 1.48
CA ALA A 192 3.40 -15.58 1.91
C ALA A 192 3.19 -14.59 3.06
N TYR A 193 2.20 -13.73 2.91
CA TYR A 193 1.78 -12.74 3.91
C TYR A 193 0.49 -13.23 4.54
N VAL A 194 0.49 -13.39 5.85
CA VAL A 194 -0.66 -13.76 6.65
C VAL A 194 -1.05 -12.57 7.49
N THR A 195 -2.24 -12.01 7.25
CA THR A 195 -2.79 -10.91 8.02
C THR A 195 -4.07 -11.38 8.69
N PRO A 196 -4.16 -11.42 10.02
CA PRO A 196 -5.44 -11.62 10.71
C PRO A 196 -6.39 -10.46 10.37
N VAL A 197 -7.55 -10.74 9.81
CA VAL A 197 -8.56 -9.72 9.44
C VAL A 197 -9.84 -9.85 10.23
N GLY A 198 -9.92 -10.88 11.08
CA GLY A 198 -11.01 -11.15 12.00
C GLY A 198 -10.61 -12.20 13.03
N HIS A 199 -11.49 -12.49 13.98
CA HIS A 199 -11.25 -13.51 15.01
C HIS A 199 -11.07 -14.93 14.42
N ARG A 200 -11.78 -15.19 13.33
CA ARG A 200 -11.79 -16.49 12.64
C ARG A 200 -11.56 -16.33 11.13
N GLU A 201 -10.81 -15.32 10.75
CA GLU A 201 -10.50 -15.07 9.34
C GLU A 201 -9.10 -14.49 9.19
N ILE A 202 -8.36 -15.03 8.24
CA ILE A 202 -7.08 -14.49 7.80
C ILE A 202 -7.11 -14.14 6.31
N CYS A 203 -6.35 -13.12 5.95
CA CYS A 203 -5.98 -12.80 4.58
C CYS A 203 -4.61 -13.42 4.30
N LEU A 204 -4.53 -14.28 3.29
CA LEU A 204 -3.28 -14.81 2.77
C LEU A 204 -2.99 -14.20 1.41
N VAL A 205 -1.77 -13.66 1.24
CA VAL A 205 -1.27 -13.22 -0.06
C VAL A 205 0.03 -13.95 -0.36
N VAL A 206 0.07 -14.67 -1.47
CA VAL A 206 1.30 -15.27 -1.99
C VAL A 206 1.84 -14.37 -3.10
N ILE A 207 3.11 -13.97 -2.98
CA ILE A 207 3.80 -13.11 -3.95
C ILE A 207 4.99 -13.86 -4.54
N SER A 208 5.09 -13.90 -5.89
CA SER A 208 6.17 -14.59 -6.59
C SER A 208 6.52 -13.91 -7.92
N ARG A 209 7.69 -14.23 -8.47
CA ARG A 209 8.03 -13.92 -9.87
C ARG A 209 7.45 -14.95 -10.84
N ASN A 210 7.04 -16.11 -10.34
CA ASN A 210 6.42 -17.17 -11.13
C ASN A 210 4.89 -16.96 -11.19
N PRO A 211 4.30 -16.67 -12.37
CA PRO A 211 2.86 -16.46 -12.49
C PRO A 211 2.03 -17.73 -12.26
N ALA A 212 2.66 -18.91 -12.32
CA ALA A 212 1.98 -20.18 -12.07
C ALA A 212 1.86 -20.53 -10.58
N LEU A 213 2.62 -19.85 -9.71
CA LEU A 213 2.60 -20.12 -8.27
C LEU A 213 1.35 -19.52 -7.64
N ARG A 214 0.48 -20.36 -7.13
CA ARG A 214 -0.84 -20.05 -6.57
C ARG A 214 -0.90 -20.35 -5.07
N SER A 215 -1.99 -19.96 -4.43
CA SER A 215 -2.27 -20.40 -3.06
C SER A 215 -2.34 -21.93 -2.90
N ALA A 216 -2.65 -22.67 -3.95
CA ALA A 216 -2.56 -24.14 -3.95
C ALA A 216 -1.14 -24.68 -3.76
N SER A 217 -0.11 -23.89 -4.06
CA SER A 217 1.30 -24.28 -3.89
C SER A 217 1.83 -24.10 -2.46
N ILE A 218 0.99 -23.68 -1.52
CA ILE A 218 1.38 -23.38 -0.12
C ILE A 218 2.02 -24.58 0.55
N ALA A 219 1.47 -25.78 0.34
CA ALA A 219 1.98 -27.01 0.95
C ALA A 219 3.45 -27.30 0.58
N THR A 220 3.86 -26.96 -0.64
CA THR A 220 5.22 -27.18 -1.11
C THR A 220 6.18 -26.06 -0.68
N GLU A 221 5.72 -24.81 -0.74
CA GLU A 221 6.56 -23.64 -0.48
C GLU A 221 6.61 -23.26 1.01
N PHE A 222 5.53 -23.55 1.77
CA PHE A 222 5.34 -23.11 3.15
C PHE A 222 4.67 -24.23 3.99
N PRO A 223 5.35 -25.36 4.28
CA PRO A 223 4.75 -26.52 4.95
C PRO A 223 4.08 -26.19 6.29
N LYS A 224 4.74 -25.39 7.14
CA LYS A 224 4.17 -24.96 8.43
C LYS A 224 2.86 -24.16 8.26
N LEU A 225 2.81 -23.28 7.27
CA LEU A 225 1.59 -22.52 6.97
C LEU A 225 0.49 -23.44 6.43
N ALA A 226 0.86 -24.45 5.64
CA ALA A 226 -0.09 -25.43 5.12
C ALA A 226 -0.77 -26.24 6.23
N GLU A 227 -0.05 -26.57 7.32
CA GLU A 227 -0.62 -27.25 8.51
C GLU A 227 -1.75 -26.44 9.15
N HIS A 228 -1.56 -25.11 9.29
CA HIS A 228 -2.60 -24.23 9.81
C HIS A 228 -3.84 -24.13 8.90
N LEU A 229 -3.67 -24.34 7.60
CA LEU A 229 -4.71 -24.14 6.59
C LEU A 229 -5.34 -25.45 6.10
N ALA A 230 -4.87 -26.63 6.56
CA ALA A 230 -5.22 -27.93 5.99
C ALA A 230 -6.75 -28.22 5.98
N LEU A 231 -7.48 -27.74 6.97
CA LEU A 231 -8.93 -27.93 7.11
C LEU A 231 -9.73 -26.62 6.99
N ALA A 232 -9.08 -25.52 6.58
CA ALA A 232 -9.71 -24.23 6.50
C ALA A 232 -10.51 -24.05 5.22
N GLU A 233 -11.76 -23.64 5.34
CA GLU A 233 -12.55 -23.18 4.22
C GLU A 233 -11.96 -21.87 3.66
N SER A 234 -12.01 -21.68 2.35
CA SER A 234 -11.47 -20.50 1.70
C SER A 234 -12.38 -19.95 0.61
N ASN A 235 -12.30 -18.64 0.38
CA ASN A 235 -12.97 -18.02 -0.75
C ASN A 235 -12.20 -18.20 -2.08
N ALA A 236 -12.76 -17.65 -3.16
CA ALA A 236 -12.10 -17.64 -4.46
C ALA A 236 -10.80 -16.82 -4.42
N GLU A 237 -9.76 -17.32 -5.10
CA GLU A 237 -8.48 -16.64 -5.25
C GLU A 237 -8.61 -15.44 -6.20
N GLN A 238 -8.02 -14.32 -5.82
CA GLN A 238 -7.90 -13.14 -6.66
C GLN A 238 -6.44 -12.83 -6.95
N GLY A 239 -6.12 -12.57 -8.22
CA GLY A 239 -4.76 -12.28 -8.67
C GLY A 239 -4.54 -10.84 -9.06
N ALA A 240 -3.32 -10.34 -8.84
CA ALA A 240 -2.84 -9.07 -9.35
C ALA A 240 -1.40 -9.17 -9.81
N VAL A 241 -1.04 -8.28 -10.74
CA VAL A 241 0.35 -8.03 -11.11
C VAL A 241 0.83 -6.79 -10.36
N THR A 242 1.96 -6.91 -9.67
CA THR A 242 2.62 -5.80 -9.00
C THR A 242 3.87 -5.41 -9.79
N LEU A 243 4.11 -4.12 -9.91
CA LEU A 243 5.27 -3.56 -10.56
C LEU A 243 5.92 -2.57 -9.62
N THR A 244 7.23 -2.65 -9.46
CA THR A 244 7.99 -1.56 -8.84
C THR A 244 8.34 -0.57 -9.94
N CYS A 245 7.83 0.63 -9.85
CA CYS A 245 8.12 1.69 -10.82
C CYS A 245 8.24 3.04 -10.14
N GLY A 246 9.19 3.84 -10.62
CA GLY A 246 9.39 5.21 -10.20
C GLY A 246 9.35 6.14 -11.39
N PHE A 247 8.83 7.34 -11.19
CA PHE A 247 8.77 8.39 -12.22
C PHE A 247 9.58 9.60 -11.79
N GLN A 248 10.23 10.25 -12.73
CA GLN A 248 11.02 11.46 -12.45
C GLN A 248 10.13 12.62 -12.05
N ARG A 249 8.93 12.70 -12.67
CA ARG A 249 7.91 13.70 -12.40
C ARG A 249 6.58 13.04 -12.09
N VAL A 250 5.89 13.57 -11.07
CA VAL A 250 4.55 13.14 -10.66
C VAL A 250 3.50 14.24 -10.87
N TYR A 251 3.87 15.30 -11.56
CA TYR A 251 2.94 16.35 -11.99
C TYR A 251 3.36 16.99 -13.30
N ARG A 252 2.40 17.58 -14.00
CA ARG A 252 2.57 18.47 -15.16
C ARG A 252 1.45 19.48 -15.16
N ASP A 253 1.78 20.75 -15.32
CA ASP A 253 0.84 21.85 -15.30
C ASP A 253 -0.08 21.80 -14.07
N ASN A 254 -1.39 21.65 -14.24
CA ASN A 254 -2.37 21.50 -13.16
C ASN A 254 -2.75 20.03 -12.85
N VAL A 255 -2.03 19.05 -13.38
CA VAL A 255 -2.28 17.63 -13.16
C VAL A 255 -1.24 17.02 -12.23
N ALA A 256 -1.66 16.33 -11.16
CA ALA A 256 -0.80 15.58 -10.27
C ALA A 256 -1.21 14.09 -10.23
N LEU A 257 -0.24 13.21 -9.99
CA LEU A 257 -0.45 11.76 -9.85
C LEU A 257 -0.27 11.34 -8.39
N ILE A 258 -1.08 10.38 -7.93
CA ILE A 258 -1.02 9.86 -6.57
C ILE A 258 -1.17 8.32 -6.54
N GLY A 259 -0.69 7.68 -5.47
CA GLY A 259 -0.70 6.22 -5.32
C GLY A 259 0.06 5.55 -6.46
N ASP A 260 -0.38 4.37 -6.89
CA ASP A 260 0.30 3.61 -7.95
C ASP A 260 0.38 4.35 -9.29
N ALA A 261 -0.48 5.35 -9.53
CA ALA A 261 -0.38 6.20 -10.72
C ALA A 261 0.88 7.07 -10.69
N SER A 262 1.38 7.46 -9.51
CA SER A 262 2.59 8.26 -9.31
C SER A 262 3.87 7.43 -9.14
N GLY A 263 3.74 6.11 -9.15
CA GLY A 263 4.81 5.14 -8.91
C GLY A 263 4.43 4.15 -7.81
N SER A 264 5.02 2.98 -7.85
CA SER A 264 4.73 1.90 -6.92
C SER A 264 6.01 1.35 -6.32
N VAL A 265 6.04 1.19 -5.01
CA VAL A 265 7.05 0.40 -4.31
C VAL A 265 6.70 -1.09 -4.43
N ASP A 266 7.69 -1.98 -4.26
CA ASP A 266 7.41 -3.40 -4.33
C ASP A 266 6.44 -3.83 -3.24
N ALA A 267 5.49 -4.70 -3.60
CA ALA A 267 4.47 -5.22 -2.68
C ALA A 267 5.06 -5.94 -1.46
N ILE A 268 6.33 -6.36 -1.53
CA ILE A 268 7.07 -6.96 -0.42
C ILE A 268 7.10 -6.08 0.83
N THR A 269 6.96 -4.76 0.68
CA THR A 269 6.96 -3.84 1.82
C THR A 269 5.61 -3.76 2.55
N GLY A 270 4.50 -4.07 1.88
CA GLY A 270 3.16 -3.85 2.41
C GLY A 270 2.75 -2.38 2.59
N GLU A 271 3.58 -1.40 2.16
CA GLU A 271 3.41 0.02 2.47
C GLU A 271 2.61 0.84 1.43
N GLY A 272 2.11 0.21 0.35
CA GLY A 272 1.47 0.97 -0.75
C GLY A 272 0.30 1.86 -0.33
N LEU A 273 -0.56 1.39 0.56
CA LEU A 273 -1.69 2.17 1.10
C LEU A 273 -1.20 3.31 2.00
N CYS A 274 -0.30 3.02 2.94
CA CYS A 274 0.28 4.01 3.83
C CYS A 274 0.93 5.15 3.06
N LEU A 275 1.77 4.81 2.08
CA LEU A 275 2.42 5.78 1.20
C LEU A 275 1.39 6.65 0.46
N SER A 276 0.32 6.06 -0.07
CA SER A 276 -0.71 6.81 -0.79
C SER A 276 -1.48 7.77 0.12
N PHE A 277 -1.70 7.43 1.40
CA PHE A 277 -2.38 8.31 2.36
C PHE A 277 -1.50 9.50 2.74
N HIS A 278 -0.22 9.30 2.99
CA HIS A 278 0.73 10.39 3.21
C HIS A 278 0.87 11.30 1.98
N GLN A 279 0.89 10.70 0.76
CA GLN A 279 0.89 11.47 -0.48
C GLN A 279 -0.37 12.33 -0.61
N ALA A 280 -1.55 11.83 -0.19
CA ALA A 280 -2.81 12.57 -0.25
C ALA A 280 -2.77 13.85 0.59
N THR A 281 -2.25 13.76 1.81
CA THR A 281 -2.09 14.93 2.69
C THR A 281 -1.10 15.93 2.10
N ALA A 282 0.07 15.46 1.65
CA ALA A 282 1.09 16.32 1.05
C ALA A 282 0.61 16.99 -0.25
N LEU A 283 -0.19 16.28 -1.05
CA LEU A 283 -0.80 16.83 -2.27
C LEU A 283 -1.80 17.96 -1.90
N ALA A 284 -2.69 17.72 -0.93
CA ALA A 284 -3.66 18.71 -0.52
C ALA A 284 -2.99 20.01 -0.01
N ASP A 285 -1.87 19.91 0.71
CA ASP A 285 -1.08 21.05 1.16
C ASP A 285 -0.47 21.82 -0.04
N ALA A 286 0.04 21.10 -1.05
CA ALA A 286 0.58 21.70 -2.25
C ALA A 286 -0.50 22.39 -3.11
N LEU A 287 -1.71 21.81 -3.20
CA LEU A 287 -2.86 22.43 -3.86
C LEU A 287 -3.27 23.73 -3.16
N ALA A 288 -3.32 23.73 -1.83
CA ALA A 288 -3.65 24.91 -1.04
C ALA A 288 -2.61 26.02 -1.20
N ALA A 289 -1.33 25.66 -1.36
CA ALA A 289 -0.25 26.58 -1.67
C ALA A 289 -0.22 27.04 -3.14
N GLY A 290 -1.00 26.42 -4.02
CA GLY A 290 -0.98 26.69 -5.46
C GLY A 290 0.30 26.25 -6.18
N ASP A 291 1.09 25.35 -5.56
CA ASP A 291 2.42 24.97 -6.05
C ASP A 291 2.66 23.44 -5.98
N LEU A 292 2.50 22.76 -7.09
CA LEU A 292 2.73 21.31 -7.21
C LEU A 292 4.21 20.90 -7.13
N SER A 293 5.15 21.84 -7.23
CA SER A 293 6.57 21.52 -7.01
C SER A 293 6.85 21.08 -5.57
N ARG A 294 6.09 21.60 -4.61
CA ARG A 294 6.10 21.16 -3.20
C ARG A 294 5.67 19.71 -3.06
N TYR A 295 4.62 19.33 -3.80
CA TYR A 295 4.19 17.92 -3.84
C TYR A 295 5.26 17.02 -4.43
N GLN A 296 5.92 17.42 -5.53
CA GLN A 296 7.03 16.66 -6.12
C GLN A 296 8.16 16.41 -5.11
N ALA A 297 8.53 17.42 -4.31
CA ALA A 297 9.54 17.31 -3.28
C ALA A 297 9.11 16.36 -2.15
N ALA A 298 7.88 16.53 -1.66
CA ALA A 298 7.29 15.67 -0.63
C ALA A 298 7.15 14.22 -1.09
N HIS A 299 6.67 13.99 -2.32
CA HIS A 299 6.52 12.67 -2.93
C HIS A 299 7.87 11.92 -2.96
N ARG A 300 8.94 12.57 -3.40
CA ARG A 300 10.29 11.99 -3.39
C ARG A 300 10.76 11.66 -1.98
N HIS A 301 10.47 12.52 -1.02
CA HIS A 301 10.83 12.29 0.39
C HIS A 301 10.10 11.08 0.97
N LEU A 302 8.77 11.02 0.80
CA LEU A 302 7.92 9.94 1.27
C LEU A 302 8.31 8.57 0.68
N ALA A 303 8.69 8.53 -0.59
CA ALA A 303 9.07 7.28 -1.27
C ALA A 303 10.44 6.72 -0.85
N ARG A 304 11.33 7.51 -0.20
CA ARG A 304 12.71 7.09 0.12
C ARG A 304 12.75 5.87 1.03
N ARG A 305 12.03 5.92 2.16
CA ARG A 305 12.02 4.85 3.15
C ARG A 305 11.45 3.55 2.57
N PRO A 306 10.23 3.53 1.99
CA PRO A 306 9.66 2.33 1.39
C PRO A 306 10.52 1.75 0.27
N THR A 307 11.15 2.59 -0.55
CA THR A 307 12.05 2.14 -1.61
C THR A 307 13.28 1.43 -1.05
N LEU A 308 13.87 1.98 0.00
CA LEU A 308 15.06 1.40 0.63
C LEU A 308 14.73 0.08 1.33
N MET A 309 13.61 0.03 2.09
CA MET A 309 13.11 -1.21 2.69
C MET A 309 12.82 -2.27 1.64
N GLY A 310 12.15 -1.89 0.55
CA GLY A 310 11.87 -2.80 -0.56
C GLY A 310 13.15 -3.38 -1.18
N ARG A 311 14.19 -2.56 -1.38
CA ARG A 311 15.49 -3.03 -1.90
C ARG A 311 16.15 -4.04 -0.96
N MET A 312 16.12 -3.79 0.34
CA MET A 312 16.67 -4.72 1.34
C MET A 312 15.90 -6.05 1.35
N LEU A 313 14.57 -6.00 1.40
CA LEU A 313 13.75 -7.21 1.38
C LEU A 313 13.90 -8.00 0.07
N LEU A 314 13.98 -7.31 -1.08
CA LEU A 314 14.24 -7.95 -2.37
C LEU A 314 15.66 -8.55 -2.48
N LEU A 315 16.65 -7.99 -1.77
CA LEU A 315 17.96 -8.60 -1.67
C LEU A 315 17.90 -9.92 -0.90
N LEU A 316 17.20 -9.94 0.24
CA LEU A 316 16.98 -11.16 1.02
C LEU A 316 16.17 -12.21 0.23
N ASP A 317 15.19 -11.77 -0.55
CA ASP A 317 14.41 -12.62 -1.45
C ASP A 317 15.27 -13.33 -2.51
N ARG A 318 16.25 -12.60 -3.07
CA ARG A 318 17.15 -13.11 -4.12
C ARG A 318 18.32 -13.95 -3.60
N GLN A 319 18.65 -13.82 -2.32
CA GLN A 319 19.85 -14.42 -1.70
C GLN A 319 19.45 -15.26 -0.48
N PRO A 320 18.96 -16.52 -0.68
CA PRO A 320 18.48 -17.36 0.42
C PRO A 320 19.53 -17.58 1.52
N LYS A 321 20.81 -17.78 1.17
CA LYS A 321 21.90 -17.94 2.16
C LYS A 321 22.06 -16.69 3.04
N LEU A 322 22.03 -15.49 2.43
CA LEU A 322 22.09 -14.23 3.17
C LEU A 322 20.86 -14.06 4.05
N ARG A 323 19.67 -14.36 3.52
CA ARG A 323 18.40 -14.31 4.26
C ARG A 323 18.44 -15.20 5.49
N HIS A 324 18.80 -16.48 5.32
CA HIS A 324 18.87 -17.42 6.44
C HIS A 324 19.88 -16.97 7.51
N ARG A 325 21.03 -16.42 7.09
CA ARG A 325 21.99 -15.83 8.03
C ARG A 325 21.42 -14.60 8.75
N ALA A 326 20.75 -13.70 8.03
CA ALA A 326 20.09 -12.53 8.59
C ALA A 326 19.02 -12.95 9.61
N MET A 327 18.20 -13.93 9.30
CA MET A 327 17.15 -14.45 10.19
C MET A 327 17.75 -14.99 11.50
N ARG A 328 18.85 -15.75 11.43
CA ARG A 328 19.55 -16.24 12.66
C ARG A 328 20.12 -15.10 13.50
N VAL A 329 20.72 -14.09 12.87
CA VAL A 329 21.22 -12.90 13.57
C VAL A 329 20.07 -12.13 14.24
N LEU A 330 18.95 -11.95 13.54
CA LEU A 330 17.79 -11.25 14.09
C LEU A 330 17.12 -12.06 15.22
N ALA A 331 17.08 -13.39 15.12
CA ALA A 331 16.59 -14.26 16.21
C ALA A 331 17.46 -14.18 17.46
N ALA A 332 18.78 -14.08 17.28
CA ALA A 332 19.72 -13.89 18.39
C ALA A 332 19.68 -12.45 18.97
N HIS A 333 19.17 -11.48 18.22
CA HIS A 333 19.10 -10.06 18.60
C HIS A 333 17.73 -9.45 18.30
N PRO A 334 16.66 -9.80 19.06
CA PRO A 334 15.29 -9.35 18.79
C PRO A 334 15.13 -7.83 18.80
N ASP A 335 15.92 -7.11 19.60
CA ASP A 335 15.96 -5.65 19.62
C ASP A 335 16.36 -5.03 18.27
N LEU A 336 17.20 -5.72 17.51
CA LEU A 336 17.61 -5.27 16.19
C LEU A 336 16.43 -5.37 15.19
N PHE A 337 15.65 -6.45 15.27
CA PHE A 337 14.46 -6.58 14.43
C PHE A 337 13.37 -5.56 14.82
N ALA A 338 13.16 -5.33 16.11
CA ALA A 338 12.24 -4.29 16.59
C ALA A 338 12.65 -2.89 16.08
N ARG A 339 13.95 -2.57 16.03
CA ARG A 339 14.44 -1.31 15.41
C ARG A 339 14.15 -1.25 13.92
N LEU A 340 14.29 -2.35 13.18
CA LEU A 340 13.94 -2.40 11.74
C LEU A 340 12.44 -2.19 11.53
N VAL A 341 11.60 -2.80 12.37
CA VAL A 341 10.15 -2.56 12.36
C VAL A 341 9.82 -1.11 12.70
N ALA A 342 10.51 -0.50 13.67
CA ALA A 342 10.35 0.91 14.00
C ALA A 342 10.70 1.84 12.83
N VAL A 343 11.76 1.51 12.07
CA VAL A 343 12.08 2.21 10.82
C VAL A 343 10.97 2.02 9.79
N HIS A 344 10.47 0.79 9.64
CA HIS A 344 9.43 0.46 8.67
C HIS A 344 8.16 1.30 8.87
N VAL A 345 7.71 1.47 10.12
CA VAL A 345 6.53 2.30 10.44
C VAL A 345 6.84 3.79 10.67
N GLY A 346 8.01 4.27 10.26
CA GLY A 346 8.37 5.68 10.32
C GLY A 346 8.60 6.26 11.72
N ALA A 347 8.79 5.41 12.73
CA ALA A 347 9.00 5.82 14.12
C ALA A 347 10.42 6.34 14.41
N THR A 348 11.35 6.19 13.47
CA THR A 348 12.76 6.52 13.69
C THR A 348 13.32 7.41 12.60
N SER A 349 14.33 8.21 12.96
CA SER A 349 15.02 9.08 12.03
C SER A 349 15.90 8.32 11.03
N PRO A 350 16.23 8.91 9.86
CA PRO A 350 17.16 8.32 8.89
C PRO A 350 18.55 7.98 9.46
N ARG A 351 19.02 8.70 10.50
CA ARG A 351 20.30 8.42 11.18
C ARG A 351 20.24 7.12 11.95
N HIS A 352 19.16 6.84 12.67
CA HIS A 352 18.94 5.57 13.36
C HIS A 352 18.84 4.42 12.36
N PHE A 353 18.24 4.63 11.21
CA PHE A 353 18.21 3.65 10.14
C PHE A 353 19.62 3.26 9.66
N ALA A 354 20.47 4.24 9.37
CA ALA A 354 21.85 3.98 8.93
C ALA A 354 22.64 3.23 10.01
N ALA A 355 22.51 3.62 11.28
CA ALA A 355 23.15 2.94 12.40
C ALA A 355 22.67 1.49 12.57
N THR A 356 21.35 1.26 12.44
CA THR A 356 20.76 -0.10 12.50
C THR A 356 21.23 -0.98 11.35
N GLY A 357 21.30 -0.43 10.14
CA GLY A 357 21.82 -1.13 8.96
C GLY A 357 23.31 -1.48 9.08
N ALA A 358 24.13 -0.55 9.58
CA ALA A 358 25.56 -0.79 9.84
C ALA A 358 25.78 -1.88 10.91
N LEU A 359 24.99 -1.84 11.99
CA LEU A 359 25.04 -2.86 13.05
C LEU A 359 24.64 -4.24 12.52
N LEU A 360 23.57 -4.32 11.73
CA LEU A 360 23.16 -5.57 11.09
C LEU A 360 24.25 -6.09 10.16
N GLY A 361 24.82 -5.22 9.31
CA GLY A 361 25.90 -5.56 8.39
C GLY A 361 27.12 -6.11 9.12
N TRP A 362 27.55 -5.45 10.20
CA TRP A 362 28.65 -5.92 11.04
C TRP A 362 28.36 -7.27 11.67
N ARG A 363 27.18 -7.47 12.24
CA ARG A 363 26.75 -8.77 12.83
C ARG A 363 26.71 -9.88 11.78
N LEU A 364 26.29 -9.56 10.55
CA LEU A 364 26.28 -10.52 9.44
C LEU A 364 27.71 -10.94 9.02
N ILE A 365 28.70 -10.10 9.19
CA ILE A 365 30.11 -10.43 8.90
C ILE A 365 30.70 -11.24 10.04
N ALA A 366 30.37 -10.91 11.29
CA ALA A 366 30.92 -11.53 12.49
C ALA A 366 30.28 -12.88 12.85
N ALA A 367 29.12 -13.22 12.30
CA ALA A 367 28.41 -14.50 12.52
C ALA A 367 28.79 -15.52 11.44
#